data_59638af5db107399de41da1ff54d1074
#
_entry.id   59638af5db107399de41da1ff54d1074
#
_cell.length_a   1.000
_cell.length_b   1.000
_cell.length_c   1.000
_cell.angle_alpha   90.00
_cell.angle_beta   90.00
_cell.angle_gamma   90.00
#
_symmetry.space_group_name_H-M   'P 1'
#
loop_
_entity.id
_entity.type
_entity.pdbx_description
1 polymer ?
#
loop_
_entity_poly.entity_id
_entity_poly.type
_entity_poly.pdbx_seq_one_letter_code
_entity_poly.pdbx_strand_id
1 'polypeptide(L)'
;MTNRWLKGVAVAALTAVGTMAAQAADLPTRKEAPAPIFVPPPFTWTGFYIGVNAGGIWPSGSRNATIFDPNAAIDGGFINAGFPGGLGSQSAGFIGGGQAGYNWQTGAFVLGVETDFDGSTLSKSFNNVGSPFVGAGALTGDAFTINGKNSLTWLGTTRGRVGFVVTPDNRLMIYATGGVAYGGGNSQFTVRDNTTGSILSANPGSSRVGWVIGGGVEYAVTNNITIKGEYLYADLGSRKFNSLGNAASAIAFPGVSVAGKINYNASIFRAGVNYKF
;
A
#
# COMPACT_ATOMS: atom_id res chain seq x y z
N MET A 1 -30.78 -19.06 110.61
CA MET A 1 -31.76 -18.23 109.87
C MET A 1 -31.34 -18.24 108.44
N THR A 2 -32.04 -18.89 107.59
CA THR A 2 -31.65 -19.40 106.28
C THR A 2 -31.97 -18.40 105.18
N ASN A 3 -30.96 -18.21 104.29
CA ASN A 3 -30.98 -17.33 103.11
C ASN A 3 -32.05 -17.73 102.05
N ARG A 4 -33.27 -17.24 102.20
CA ARG A 4 -34.35 -17.48 101.18
C ARG A 4 -34.42 -16.38 100.12
N TRP A 5 -33.64 -15.34 100.21
CA TRP A 5 -33.69 -14.17 99.26
C TRP A 5 -32.77 -14.27 98.02
N LEU A 6 -31.78 -15.16 98.10
CA LEU A 6 -30.83 -15.38 97.01
C LEU A 6 -31.33 -16.28 95.85
N LYS A 7 -32.45 -16.99 96.02
CA LYS A 7 -33.02 -17.88 95.00
C LYS A 7 -34.02 -17.22 94.06
N GLY A 8 -34.51 -16.04 94.49
CA GLY A 8 -35.49 -15.31 93.68
C GLY A 8 -34.89 -14.40 92.59
N VAL A 9 -33.69 -13.91 92.83
CA VAL A 9 -33.00 -12.98 91.92
C VAL A 9 -32.32 -13.73 90.76
N ALA A 10 -31.91 -14.98 90.97
CA ALA A 10 -31.27 -15.77 89.91
C ALA A 10 -32.26 -16.26 88.82
N VAL A 11 -33.52 -16.44 89.21
CA VAL A 11 -34.55 -16.90 88.23
C VAL A 11 -35.07 -15.74 87.37
N ALA A 12 -35.11 -14.52 87.90
CA ALA A 12 -35.56 -13.34 87.12
C ALA A 12 -34.50 -12.87 86.14
N ALA A 13 -33.21 -13.11 86.40
CA ALA A 13 -32.11 -12.74 85.48
C ALA A 13 -31.99 -13.71 84.25
N LEU A 14 -32.39 -14.99 84.39
CA LEU A 14 -32.36 -15.96 83.29
C LEU A 14 -33.51 -15.81 82.32
N THR A 15 -34.64 -15.24 82.71
CA THR A 15 -35.78 -15.02 81.84
C THR A 15 -35.66 -13.74 80.98
N ALA A 16 -34.83 -12.80 81.40
CA ALA A 16 -34.63 -11.56 80.65
C ALA A 16 -33.61 -11.70 79.49
N VAL A 17 -32.74 -12.73 79.52
CA VAL A 17 -31.77 -12.98 78.43
C VAL A 17 -32.39 -13.80 77.31
N GLY A 18 -33.47 -14.57 77.56
CA GLY A 18 -34.15 -15.40 76.55
C GLY A 18 -35.03 -14.61 75.57
N THR A 19 -35.38 -13.39 75.85
CA THR A 19 -36.28 -12.62 74.99
C THR A 19 -35.62 -11.67 73.99
N MET A 20 -34.28 -11.50 74.08
CA MET A 20 -33.55 -10.69 73.12
C MET A 20 -32.98 -11.46 71.94
N ALA A 21 -33.04 -12.80 71.97
CA ALA A 21 -32.54 -13.62 70.88
C ALA A 21 -33.58 -13.87 69.75
N ALA A 22 -34.81 -13.45 69.90
CA ALA A 22 -35.88 -13.72 68.94
C ALA A 22 -36.17 -12.56 67.99
N GLN A 23 -35.54 -11.38 68.15
CA GLN A 23 -35.77 -10.24 67.23
C GLN A 23 -34.68 -10.02 66.19
N ALA A 24 -33.67 -10.90 66.14
CA ALA A 24 -32.59 -10.79 65.15
C ALA A 24 -32.87 -11.57 63.85
N ALA A 25 -34.03 -12.22 63.71
CA ALA A 25 -34.31 -13.13 62.61
C ALA A 25 -35.14 -12.50 61.47
N ASP A 26 -35.50 -11.24 61.54
CA ASP A 26 -36.39 -10.64 60.54
C ASP A 26 -35.84 -9.30 59.95
N LEU A 27 -34.53 -9.25 59.78
CA LEU A 27 -33.94 -8.24 58.91
C LEU A 27 -34.22 -8.67 57.46
N PRO A 28 -35.03 -7.88 56.69
CA PRO A 28 -35.19 -8.18 55.29
C PRO A 28 -33.82 -8.17 54.65
N THR A 29 -33.36 -9.36 54.21
CA THR A 29 -32.21 -9.46 53.35
C THR A 29 -32.48 -8.61 52.12
N ARG A 30 -32.01 -7.38 52.11
CA ARG A 30 -31.93 -6.59 50.89
C ARG A 30 -31.16 -7.48 49.93
N LYS A 31 -31.86 -8.09 48.96
CA LYS A 31 -31.17 -8.62 47.80
C LYS A 31 -30.41 -7.45 47.21
N GLU A 32 -29.07 -7.45 47.40
CA GLU A 32 -28.22 -6.52 46.67
C GLU A 32 -28.63 -6.59 45.20
N ALA A 33 -28.95 -5.45 44.63
CA ALA A 33 -29.22 -5.38 43.21
C ALA A 33 -28.01 -5.98 42.50
N PRO A 34 -28.17 -6.86 41.49
CA PRO A 34 -27.06 -7.42 40.74
C PRO A 34 -26.18 -6.26 40.30
N ALA A 35 -24.86 -6.39 40.51
CA ALA A 35 -23.90 -5.40 40.07
C ALA A 35 -24.17 -5.12 38.59
N PRO A 36 -24.19 -3.84 38.17
CA PRO A 36 -24.44 -3.50 36.78
C PRO A 36 -23.41 -4.25 35.90
N ILE A 37 -23.94 -5.06 34.96
CA ILE A 37 -23.12 -5.77 34.01
C ILE A 37 -22.48 -4.71 33.13
N PHE A 38 -21.16 -4.55 33.24
CA PHE A 38 -20.40 -3.68 32.35
C PHE A 38 -20.36 -4.34 30.97
N VAL A 39 -21.20 -3.87 30.05
CA VAL A 39 -21.18 -4.26 28.64
C VAL A 39 -20.18 -3.32 27.96
N PRO A 40 -19.04 -3.81 27.49
CA PRO A 40 -18.10 -2.97 26.74
C PRO A 40 -18.83 -2.34 25.55
N PRO A 41 -18.54 -1.07 25.21
CA PRO A 41 -19.15 -0.45 24.04
C PRO A 41 -18.79 -1.25 22.78
N PRO A 42 -19.73 -1.40 21.84
CA PRO A 42 -19.48 -2.12 20.60
C PRO A 42 -18.36 -1.40 19.82
N PHE A 43 -17.58 -2.19 19.07
CA PHE A 43 -16.53 -1.65 18.21
C PHE A 43 -17.14 -0.70 17.17
N THR A 44 -16.46 0.42 16.91
CA THR A 44 -16.78 1.37 15.83
C THR A 44 -15.55 1.65 15.00
N TRP A 45 -15.72 1.79 13.70
CA TRP A 45 -14.67 2.18 12.76
C TRP A 45 -14.33 3.68 12.82
N THR A 46 -15.21 4.51 13.41
CA THR A 46 -15.00 5.95 13.52
C THR A 46 -13.77 6.27 14.34
N GLY A 47 -12.89 7.10 13.79
CA GLY A 47 -11.71 7.61 14.45
C GLY A 47 -10.49 7.70 13.55
N PHE A 48 -9.45 8.32 14.07
CA PHE A 48 -8.13 8.35 13.47
C PHE A 48 -7.42 7.03 13.64
N TYR A 49 -6.59 6.69 12.67
CA TYR A 49 -5.67 5.57 12.76
C TYR A 49 -4.35 5.89 12.07
N ILE A 50 -3.31 5.23 12.55
CA ILE A 50 -2.00 5.17 11.91
C ILE A 50 -1.61 3.70 11.77
N GLY A 51 -0.79 3.38 10.79
CA GLY A 51 -0.40 1.99 10.57
C GLY A 51 0.81 1.84 9.69
N VAL A 52 1.18 0.59 9.52
CA VAL A 52 2.24 0.17 8.61
C VAL A 52 1.69 -0.86 7.65
N ASN A 53 2.27 -0.92 6.47
CA ASN A 53 1.92 -1.89 5.45
C ASN A 53 3.16 -2.47 4.79
N ALA A 54 3.00 -3.67 4.20
CA ALA A 54 4.04 -4.33 3.43
C ALA A 54 3.41 -5.28 2.41
N GLY A 55 4.06 -5.45 1.26
CA GLY A 55 3.53 -6.32 0.21
C GLY A 55 4.39 -6.43 -1.02
N GLY A 56 3.79 -6.93 -2.09
CA GLY A 56 4.37 -7.05 -3.41
C GLY A 56 3.82 -6.02 -4.38
N ILE A 57 4.66 -5.60 -5.31
CA ILE A 57 4.32 -4.72 -6.42
C ILE A 57 4.74 -5.35 -7.74
N TRP A 58 3.82 -5.40 -8.70
CA TRP A 58 4.01 -5.97 -10.04
C TRP A 58 3.73 -4.91 -11.09
N PRO A 59 4.69 -4.56 -11.94
CA PRO A 59 4.46 -3.62 -13.01
C PRO A 59 3.63 -4.28 -14.12
N SER A 60 2.65 -3.56 -14.62
CA SER A 60 1.75 -4.00 -15.71
C SER A 60 1.90 -3.14 -16.97
N GLY A 61 2.75 -2.12 -16.94
CA GLY A 61 2.91 -1.15 -18.00
C GLY A 61 3.69 -1.67 -19.21
N SER A 62 3.21 -1.36 -20.41
CA SER A 62 3.93 -1.59 -21.66
C SER A 62 4.95 -0.49 -21.95
N ARG A 63 6.00 -0.85 -22.66
CA ARG A 63 7.09 0.06 -23.05
C ARG A 63 7.43 -0.16 -24.50
N ASN A 64 7.35 0.90 -25.28
CA ASN A 64 7.71 0.88 -26.68
C ASN A 64 8.75 1.98 -26.91
N ALA A 65 9.79 1.63 -27.61
CA ALA A 65 10.75 2.58 -28.15
C ALA A 65 10.85 2.35 -29.66
N THR A 66 10.93 3.45 -30.41
CA THR A 66 11.07 3.44 -31.87
C THR A 66 12.21 4.37 -32.19
N ILE A 67 13.12 3.95 -33.03
CA ILE A 67 14.15 4.80 -33.59
C ILE A 67 13.60 5.34 -34.92
N PHE A 68 13.69 6.64 -35.07
CA PHE A 68 13.29 7.33 -36.28
C PHE A 68 14.54 7.78 -37.01
N ASP A 69 14.67 7.35 -38.27
CA ASP A 69 15.67 7.80 -39.20
C ASP A 69 14.98 8.57 -40.34
N PRO A 70 15.32 9.85 -40.59
CA PRO A 70 14.77 10.60 -41.71
C PRO A 70 15.16 10.04 -43.09
N ASN A 71 16.24 9.27 -43.17
CA ASN A 71 16.66 8.58 -44.39
C ASN A 71 16.09 7.17 -44.49
N ALA A 72 14.89 6.95 -44.00
CA ALA A 72 14.20 5.66 -43.80
C ALA A 72 14.14 4.74 -45.05
N ALA A 73 14.47 5.24 -46.24
CA ALA A 73 14.58 4.42 -47.44
C ALA A 73 15.76 3.40 -47.37
N ILE A 74 16.73 3.64 -46.49
CA ILE A 74 17.91 2.79 -46.36
C ILE A 74 17.87 1.96 -45.06
N ASP A 75 17.37 2.51 -43.93
CA ASP A 75 17.58 1.92 -42.60
C ASP A 75 16.33 1.76 -41.73
N GLY A 76 15.19 2.32 -42.09
CA GLY A 76 14.00 2.40 -41.21
C GLY A 76 13.35 1.04 -40.83
N GLY A 77 13.67 -0.04 -41.52
CA GLY A 77 13.18 -1.37 -41.19
C GLY A 77 14.06 -2.12 -40.14
N PHE A 78 15.30 -1.73 -40.00
CA PHE A 78 16.30 -2.51 -39.26
C PHE A 78 16.40 -2.13 -37.78
N ILE A 79 16.18 -0.89 -37.45
CA ILE A 79 16.41 -0.36 -36.13
C ILE A 79 15.33 -0.84 -35.12
N ASN A 80 14.12 -1.10 -35.60
CA ASN A 80 13.05 -1.68 -34.78
C ASN A 80 13.21 -3.17 -34.48
N ALA A 81 13.91 -3.93 -35.34
CA ALA A 81 14.15 -5.35 -35.17
C ALA A 81 15.27 -5.65 -34.15
N GLY A 82 16.17 -4.70 -33.91
CA GLY A 82 17.28 -4.84 -32.96
C GLY A 82 16.94 -4.53 -31.50
N PHE A 83 15.79 -3.90 -31.22
CA PHE A 83 15.32 -3.77 -29.86
C PHE A 83 14.72 -5.08 -29.39
N PRO A 84 15.32 -5.74 -28.39
CA PRO A 84 14.69 -6.92 -27.79
C PRO A 84 13.32 -6.50 -27.25
N GLY A 85 12.29 -7.21 -27.65
CA GLY A 85 10.87 -6.90 -27.47
C GLY A 85 10.52 -6.24 -26.15
N GLY A 86 10.32 -4.92 -26.24
CA GLY A 86 10.12 -4.05 -25.10
C GLY A 86 11.38 -3.83 -24.24
N LEU A 87 11.53 -2.64 -23.68
CA LEU A 87 12.59 -2.25 -22.74
C LEU A 87 12.56 -3.07 -21.42
N GLY A 88 12.53 -4.40 -21.53
CA GLY A 88 12.50 -5.39 -20.46
C GLY A 88 11.28 -5.26 -19.51
N SER A 89 10.58 -6.34 -19.24
CA SER A 89 9.56 -6.36 -18.19
C SER A 89 10.25 -6.20 -16.82
N GLN A 90 9.73 -5.33 -15.98
CA GLN A 90 10.20 -5.23 -14.58
C GLN A 90 9.84 -6.52 -13.85
N SER A 91 10.74 -6.99 -13.02
CA SER A 91 10.43 -8.06 -12.08
C SER A 91 9.54 -7.52 -10.95
N ALA A 92 8.80 -8.40 -10.30
CA ALA A 92 8.09 -8.05 -9.09
C ALA A 92 9.06 -7.46 -8.06
N GLY A 93 8.59 -6.52 -7.28
CA GLY A 93 9.31 -5.86 -6.19
C GLY A 93 8.58 -5.97 -4.87
N PHE A 94 9.24 -5.58 -3.81
CA PHE A 94 8.66 -5.37 -2.50
C PHE A 94 8.25 -3.92 -2.35
N ILE A 95 7.14 -3.67 -1.62
CA ILE A 95 6.67 -2.34 -1.25
C ILE A 95 6.30 -2.35 0.22
N GLY A 96 6.56 -1.27 0.95
CA GLY A 96 6.15 -1.14 2.32
C GLY A 96 6.44 0.23 2.90
N GLY A 97 5.64 0.63 3.86
CA GLY A 97 5.71 1.96 4.44
C GLY A 97 4.69 2.22 5.53
N GLY A 98 4.37 3.50 5.69
CA GLY A 98 3.43 4.00 6.68
C GLY A 98 2.15 4.53 6.07
N GLN A 99 1.07 4.46 6.84
CA GLN A 99 -0.23 4.95 6.45
C GLN A 99 -0.92 5.66 7.62
N ALA A 100 -1.79 6.60 7.30
CA ALA A 100 -2.64 7.30 8.26
C ALA A 100 -3.99 7.61 7.63
N GLY A 101 -5.03 7.62 8.43
CA GLY A 101 -6.37 7.91 7.91
C GLY A 101 -7.37 8.24 8.99
N TYR A 102 -8.56 8.58 8.54
CA TYR A 102 -9.72 8.80 9.37
C TYR A 102 -10.93 8.11 8.74
N ASN A 103 -11.67 7.37 9.55
CA ASN A 103 -12.93 6.76 9.16
C ASN A 103 -14.10 7.41 9.90
N TRP A 104 -15.24 7.43 9.25
CA TRP A 104 -16.52 7.81 9.80
C TRP A 104 -17.54 6.72 9.49
N GLN A 105 -18.10 6.09 10.52
CA GLN A 105 -19.10 5.03 10.41
C GLN A 105 -20.50 5.59 10.65
N THR A 106 -21.42 5.23 9.77
CA THR A 106 -22.86 5.48 9.92
C THR A 106 -23.63 4.19 9.64
N GLY A 107 -24.12 3.56 10.70
CA GLY A 107 -24.72 2.24 10.59
C GLY A 107 -23.71 1.20 10.10
N ALA A 108 -24.05 0.50 9.02
CA ALA A 108 -23.14 -0.47 8.39
C ALA A 108 -22.15 0.14 7.39
N PHE A 109 -22.28 1.43 7.06
CA PHE A 109 -21.42 2.10 6.10
C PHE A 109 -20.28 2.85 6.78
N VAL A 110 -19.11 2.78 6.17
CA VAL A 110 -17.91 3.50 6.60
C VAL A 110 -17.40 4.34 5.44
N LEU A 111 -17.25 5.63 5.68
CA LEU A 111 -16.57 6.54 4.77
C LEU A 111 -15.23 6.94 5.38
N GLY A 112 -14.19 7.07 4.58
CA GLY A 112 -12.88 7.43 5.11
C GLY A 112 -11.97 8.05 4.08
N VAL A 113 -10.88 8.61 4.60
CA VAL A 113 -9.74 9.09 3.81
C VAL A 113 -8.49 8.44 4.37
N GLU A 114 -7.64 7.94 3.50
CA GLU A 114 -6.36 7.32 3.85
C GLU A 114 -5.26 7.89 2.98
N THR A 115 -4.12 8.18 3.58
CA THR A 115 -2.88 8.51 2.88
C THR A 115 -1.80 7.54 3.29
N ASP A 116 -0.96 7.15 2.35
CA ASP A 116 0.20 6.30 2.59
C ASP A 116 1.43 6.82 1.85
N PHE A 117 2.60 6.42 2.38
CA PHE A 117 3.90 6.66 1.78
C PHE A 117 4.76 5.41 1.95
N ASP A 118 5.14 4.82 0.82
CA ASP A 118 5.79 3.53 0.75
C ASP A 118 7.13 3.62 0.00
N GLY A 119 8.14 2.95 0.53
CA GLY A 119 9.37 2.63 -0.19
C GLY A 119 9.16 1.42 -1.09
N SER A 120 9.79 1.39 -2.26
CA SER A 120 9.70 0.28 -3.21
C SER A 120 11.07 -0.17 -3.69
N THR A 121 11.24 -1.49 -3.80
CA THR A 121 12.44 -2.11 -4.39
C THR A 121 12.28 -2.37 -5.89
N LEU A 122 11.18 -1.88 -6.49
CA LEU A 122 10.93 -2.08 -7.90
C LEU A 122 12.00 -1.42 -8.75
N SER A 123 12.94 -2.20 -9.24
CA SER A 123 14.05 -1.74 -10.07
C SER A 123 14.42 -2.79 -11.10
N LYS A 124 14.71 -2.37 -12.30
CA LYS A 124 15.34 -3.18 -13.31
C LYS A 124 16.39 -2.39 -14.06
N SER A 125 17.56 -2.96 -14.14
CA SER A 125 18.61 -2.55 -15.05
C SER A 125 18.79 -3.65 -16.11
N PHE A 126 19.01 -3.24 -17.32
CA PHE A 126 19.42 -4.14 -18.39
C PHE A 126 20.66 -3.58 -19.08
N ASN A 127 21.55 -4.46 -19.42
CA ASN A 127 22.74 -4.18 -20.20
C ASN A 127 22.77 -5.22 -21.30
N ASN A 128 22.49 -4.81 -22.52
CA ASN A 128 22.47 -5.71 -23.67
C ASN A 128 23.53 -5.20 -24.66
N VAL A 129 24.49 -6.04 -24.95
CA VAL A 129 25.40 -5.84 -26.08
C VAL A 129 24.67 -6.40 -27.30
N GLY A 130 24.12 -5.51 -28.11
CA GLY A 130 23.41 -5.89 -29.33
C GLY A 130 24.37 -6.55 -30.32
N SER A 131 23.91 -7.63 -30.93
CA SER A 131 24.51 -8.14 -32.18
C SER A 131 24.53 -7.03 -33.22
N PRO A 132 25.51 -7.03 -34.11
CA PRO A 132 25.50 -6.10 -35.23
C PRO A 132 24.15 -6.16 -35.95
N PHE A 133 23.62 -5.01 -36.33
CA PHE A 133 22.42 -4.94 -37.13
C PHE A 133 22.68 -5.64 -38.43
N VAL A 134 22.13 -6.84 -38.61
CA VAL A 134 22.24 -7.61 -39.86
C VAL A 134 21.09 -7.15 -40.77
N GLY A 135 21.36 -6.18 -41.59
CA GLY A 135 20.42 -5.66 -42.58
C GLY A 135 21.12 -5.40 -43.91
N ALA A 136 20.42 -5.58 -44.98
CA ALA A 136 20.95 -5.46 -46.33
C ALA A 136 21.35 -4.01 -46.64
N GLY A 137 22.61 -3.70 -46.39
CA GLY A 137 23.25 -2.45 -46.79
C GLY A 137 23.87 -1.66 -45.65
N ALA A 138 25.12 -1.85 -45.40
CA ALA A 138 26.07 -0.89 -44.89
C ALA A 138 26.45 -0.78 -43.41
N LEU A 139 25.80 -1.45 -42.47
CA LEU A 139 26.27 -1.45 -41.07
C LEU A 139 26.68 -2.83 -40.57
N THR A 140 27.35 -3.62 -41.44
CA THR A 140 27.92 -4.90 -41.04
C THR A 140 29.20 -4.65 -40.23
N GLY A 141 29.08 -4.82 -38.92
CA GLY A 141 30.22 -4.79 -38.02
C GLY A 141 30.12 -3.90 -36.79
N ASP A 142 29.14 -2.99 -36.72
CA ASP A 142 29.00 -2.09 -35.57
C ASP A 142 28.30 -2.77 -34.40
N ALA A 143 28.96 -2.77 -33.25
CA ALA A 143 28.43 -3.27 -32.01
C ALA A 143 27.76 -2.15 -31.23
N PHE A 144 26.48 -2.30 -30.90
CA PHE A 144 25.75 -1.36 -30.07
C PHE A 144 25.62 -1.88 -28.63
N THR A 145 25.81 -1.01 -27.67
CA THR A 145 25.55 -1.29 -26.27
C THR A 145 24.32 -0.51 -25.82
N ILE A 146 23.29 -1.24 -25.38
CA ILE A 146 22.02 -0.65 -24.89
C ILE A 146 21.97 -0.84 -23.40
N ASN A 147 22.01 0.26 -22.67
CA ASN A 147 21.89 0.28 -21.21
C ASN A 147 20.60 0.97 -20.80
N GLY A 148 19.89 0.39 -19.86
CA GLY A 148 18.75 1.03 -19.27
C GLY A 148 18.60 0.70 -17.79
N LYS A 149 18.17 1.69 -17.03
CA LYS A 149 17.76 1.53 -15.64
C LYS A 149 16.39 2.16 -15.48
N ASN A 150 15.48 1.43 -14.87
CA ASN A 150 14.17 1.96 -14.52
C ASN A 150 13.80 1.46 -13.13
N SER A 151 13.53 2.39 -12.23
CA SER A 151 13.15 2.09 -10.85
C SER A 151 11.97 2.95 -10.43
N LEU A 152 11.14 2.39 -9.57
CA LEU A 152 10.18 3.12 -8.73
C LEU A 152 10.68 2.96 -7.31
N THR A 153 11.23 4.02 -6.73
CA THR A 153 11.87 3.96 -5.40
C THR A 153 10.90 4.27 -4.29
N TRP A 154 9.85 5.04 -4.58
CA TRP A 154 8.81 5.38 -3.63
C TRP A 154 7.47 5.59 -4.33
N LEU A 155 6.40 5.32 -3.61
CA LEU A 155 5.01 5.51 -4.03
C LEU A 155 4.22 6.05 -2.86
N GLY A 156 3.45 7.09 -3.07
CA GLY A 156 2.48 7.60 -2.11
C GLY A 156 1.09 7.60 -2.74
N THR A 157 0.07 7.46 -1.91
CA THR A 157 -1.32 7.60 -2.35
C THR A 157 -2.13 8.43 -1.36
N THR A 158 -3.15 9.13 -1.88
CA THR A 158 -4.20 9.75 -1.06
C THR A 158 -5.54 9.34 -1.65
N ARG A 159 -6.34 8.63 -0.85
CA ARG A 159 -7.51 7.91 -1.33
C ARG A 159 -8.73 8.15 -0.44
N GLY A 160 -9.89 8.26 -1.06
CA GLY A 160 -11.16 8.04 -0.40
C GLY A 160 -11.43 6.54 -0.28
N ARG A 161 -12.12 6.12 0.78
CA ARG A 161 -12.58 4.74 0.96
C ARG A 161 -14.06 4.69 1.34
N VAL A 162 -14.75 3.69 0.81
CA VAL A 162 -16.14 3.38 1.14
C VAL A 162 -16.19 1.93 1.57
N GLY A 163 -16.57 1.68 2.80
CA GLY A 163 -16.62 0.36 3.41
C GLY A 163 -18.04 -0.04 3.82
N PHE A 164 -18.24 -1.34 3.92
CA PHE A 164 -19.44 -1.95 4.45
C PHE A 164 -19.07 -2.98 5.51
N VAL A 165 -19.67 -2.86 6.68
CA VAL A 165 -19.46 -3.76 7.81
C VAL A 165 -20.33 -5.00 7.61
N VAL A 166 -19.70 -6.18 7.59
CA VAL A 166 -20.37 -7.44 7.22
C VAL A 166 -20.68 -8.35 8.41
N THR A 167 -20.18 -8.03 9.61
CA THR A 167 -20.40 -8.83 10.82
C THR A 167 -21.26 -8.09 11.86
N PRO A 168 -22.09 -8.79 12.63
CA PRO A 168 -22.94 -8.18 13.68
C PRO A 168 -22.16 -7.49 14.79
N ASP A 169 -20.92 -7.92 15.05
CA ASP A 169 -20.00 -7.34 16.04
C ASP A 169 -19.23 -6.12 15.50
N ASN A 170 -19.54 -5.66 14.27
CA ASN A 170 -18.90 -4.56 13.56
C ASN A 170 -17.39 -4.73 13.30
N ARG A 171 -16.83 -5.94 13.44
CA ARG A 171 -15.38 -6.14 13.40
C ARG A 171 -14.81 -6.41 12.02
N LEU A 172 -15.61 -6.84 11.06
CA LEU A 172 -15.16 -7.12 9.70
C LEU A 172 -15.77 -6.12 8.72
N MET A 173 -14.90 -5.44 7.96
CA MET A 173 -15.28 -4.48 6.94
C MET A 173 -14.67 -4.88 5.59
N ILE A 174 -15.48 -4.86 4.55
CA ILE A 174 -15.02 -4.87 3.16
C ILE A 174 -15.08 -3.44 2.61
N TYR A 175 -14.13 -3.04 1.77
CA TYR A 175 -14.11 -1.68 1.26
C TYR A 175 -13.57 -1.58 -0.16
N ALA A 176 -14.03 -0.56 -0.86
CA ALA A 176 -13.42 -0.04 -2.08
C ALA A 176 -12.71 1.28 -1.79
N THR A 177 -11.68 1.58 -2.56
CA THR A 177 -10.88 2.79 -2.39
C THR A 177 -10.44 3.34 -3.73
N GLY A 178 -10.26 4.65 -3.82
CA GLY A 178 -9.79 5.30 -5.03
C GLY A 178 -9.30 6.72 -4.77
N GLY A 179 -8.35 7.17 -5.59
CA GLY A 179 -7.77 8.49 -5.38
C GLY A 179 -6.58 8.78 -6.26
N VAL A 180 -5.68 9.60 -5.75
CA VAL A 180 -4.47 10.06 -6.42
C VAL A 180 -3.29 9.21 -5.99
N ALA A 181 -2.47 8.79 -6.94
CA ALA A 181 -1.17 8.16 -6.71
C ALA A 181 -0.06 9.08 -7.20
N TYR A 182 1.02 9.14 -6.45
CA TYR A 182 2.21 9.89 -6.80
C TYR A 182 3.45 9.06 -6.44
N GLY A 183 4.45 9.10 -7.31
CA GLY A 183 5.62 8.26 -7.13
C GLY A 183 6.84 8.79 -7.85
N GLY A 184 8.00 8.25 -7.50
CA GLY A 184 9.25 8.66 -8.08
C GLY A 184 10.28 7.55 -8.14
N GLY A 185 11.19 7.72 -9.09
CA GLY A 185 12.28 6.78 -9.31
C GLY A 185 13.15 7.25 -10.46
N ASN A 186 14.20 6.51 -10.76
CA ASN A 186 15.14 6.85 -11.81
C ASN A 186 14.85 6.06 -13.08
N SER A 187 14.75 6.77 -14.19
CA SER A 187 14.64 6.15 -15.51
C SER A 187 15.76 6.72 -16.39
N GLN A 188 16.65 5.86 -16.86
CA GLN A 188 17.72 6.21 -17.77
C GLN A 188 17.76 5.20 -18.90
N PHE A 189 18.02 5.69 -20.09
CA PHE A 189 18.19 4.88 -21.28
C PHE A 189 19.34 5.43 -22.10
N THR A 190 20.27 4.57 -22.51
CA THR A 190 21.44 4.94 -23.30
C THR A 190 21.68 3.88 -24.36
N VAL A 191 21.83 4.32 -25.60
CA VAL A 191 22.34 3.53 -26.70
C VAL A 191 23.69 4.09 -27.09
N ARG A 192 24.68 3.27 -27.11
CA ARG A 192 26.03 3.61 -27.52
C ARG A 192 26.43 2.77 -28.72
N ASP A 193 26.89 3.43 -29.76
CA ASP A 193 27.64 2.80 -30.84
C ASP A 193 29.12 2.71 -30.40
N ASN A 194 29.62 1.48 -30.34
CA ASN A 194 31.00 1.23 -29.89
C ASN A 194 32.05 1.54 -30.94
N THR A 195 31.67 1.72 -32.21
CA THR A 195 32.56 1.98 -33.33
C THR A 195 32.77 3.48 -33.51
N THR A 196 31.69 4.23 -33.57
CA THR A 196 31.75 5.70 -33.80
C THR A 196 31.82 6.51 -32.50
N GLY A 197 31.52 5.88 -31.36
CA GLY A 197 31.39 6.57 -30.07
C GLY A 197 30.12 7.39 -29.93
N SER A 198 29.19 7.23 -30.86
CA SER A 198 27.88 7.91 -30.83
C SER A 198 27.05 7.47 -29.66
N ILE A 199 26.40 8.41 -28.94
CA ILE A 199 25.59 8.14 -27.76
C ILE A 199 24.23 8.83 -27.91
N LEU A 200 23.17 8.04 -27.80
CA LEU A 200 21.79 8.53 -27.63
C LEU A 200 21.36 8.22 -26.21
N SER A 201 20.95 9.24 -25.45
CA SER A 201 20.48 9.08 -24.09
C SER A 201 19.15 9.80 -23.87
N ALA A 202 18.29 9.20 -23.07
CA ALA A 202 17.03 9.79 -22.64
C ALA A 202 16.86 9.62 -21.12
N ASN A 203 16.39 10.70 -20.50
CA ASN A 203 16.00 10.70 -19.08
C ASN A 203 14.57 11.24 -18.97
N PRO A 204 13.55 10.38 -18.95
CA PRO A 204 12.14 10.78 -18.98
C PRO A 204 11.62 11.40 -17.67
N GLY A 205 12.49 11.75 -16.74
CA GLY A 205 12.13 12.38 -15.46
C GLY A 205 11.77 11.38 -14.36
N SER A 206 11.80 11.87 -13.12
CA SER A 206 11.74 11.02 -11.94
C SER A 206 10.38 11.00 -11.23
N SER A 207 9.60 12.08 -11.28
CA SER A 207 8.34 12.20 -10.52
C SER A 207 7.13 12.05 -11.42
N ARG A 208 6.10 11.39 -10.91
CA ARG A 208 4.86 11.07 -11.63
C ARG A 208 3.67 11.20 -10.72
N VAL A 209 2.54 11.60 -11.30
CA VAL A 209 1.24 11.67 -10.63
C VAL A 209 0.23 10.96 -11.50
N GLY A 210 -0.67 10.23 -10.90
CA GLY A 210 -1.72 9.49 -11.57
C GLY A 210 -2.87 9.16 -10.64
N TRP A 211 -3.55 8.06 -10.90
CA TRP A 211 -4.71 7.61 -10.12
C TRP A 211 -4.48 6.21 -9.58
N VAL A 212 -5.24 5.87 -8.56
CA VAL A 212 -5.24 4.56 -7.93
C VAL A 212 -6.68 4.15 -7.60
N ILE A 213 -6.97 2.87 -7.81
CA ILE A 213 -8.23 2.25 -7.43
C ILE A 213 -7.94 0.87 -6.82
N GLY A 214 -8.78 0.44 -5.92
CA GLY A 214 -8.63 -0.87 -5.30
C GLY A 214 -9.70 -1.21 -4.30
N GLY A 215 -9.43 -2.22 -3.50
CA GLY A 215 -10.30 -2.64 -2.44
C GLY A 215 -9.62 -3.65 -1.52
N GLY A 216 -10.26 -3.91 -0.41
CA GLY A 216 -9.69 -4.79 0.59
C GLY A 216 -10.68 -5.21 1.66
N VAL A 217 -10.12 -5.93 2.60
CA VAL A 217 -10.82 -6.43 3.79
C VAL A 217 -10.04 -5.97 5.01
N GLU A 218 -10.71 -5.48 6.03
CA GLU A 218 -10.10 -5.05 7.29
C GLU A 218 -10.85 -5.66 8.47
N TYR A 219 -10.10 -6.24 9.40
CA TYR A 219 -10.62 -6.90 10.59
C TYR A 219 -10.08 -6.27 11.86
N ALA A 220 -10.97 -5.92 12.78
CA ALA A 220 -10.65 -5.39 14.10
C ALA A 220 -10.33 -6.53 15.08
N VAL A 221 -9.04 -6.79 15.30
CA VAL A 221 -8.57 -7.81 16.24
C VAL A 221 -8.90 -7.40 17.68
N THR A 222 -8.69 -6.11 17.98
CA THR A 222 -9.07 -5.48 19.25
C THR A 222 -9.84 -4.19 18.98
N ASN A 223 -10.18 -3.43 20.01
CA ASN A 223 -10.84 -2.13 19.82
C ASN A 223 -9.89 -1.06 19.24
N ASN A 224 -8.58 -1.30 19.30
CA ASN A 224 -7.56 -0.36 18.84
C ASN A 224 -6.68 -0.92 17.72
N ILE A 225 -6.67 -2.24 17.48
CA ILE A 225 -5.80 -2.86 16.49
C ILE A 225 -6.62 -3.51 15.40
N THR A 226 -6.35 -3.11 14.15
CA THR A 226 -6.93 -3.73 12.97
C THR A 226 -5.85 -4.31 12.06
N ILE A 227 -6.20 -5.35 11.33
CA ILE A 227 -5.38 -5.93 10.27
C ILE A 227 -6.13 -5.81 8.95
N LYS A 228 -5.42 -5.46 7.89
CA LYS A 228 -6.03 -5.35 6.55
C LYS A 228 -5.24 -6.09 5.49
N GLY A 229 -5.96 -6.56 4.48
CA GLY A 229 -5.41 -7.01 3.22
C GLY A 229 -6.05 -6.20 2.10
N GLU A 230 -5.25 -5.64 1.18
CA GLU A 230 -5.78 -4.85 0.09
C GLU A 230 -5.06 -5.10 -1.22
N TYR A 231 -5.79 -4.94 -2.31
CA TYR A 231 -5.27 -4.89 -3.67
C TYR A 231 -5.49 -3.50 -4.25
N LEU A 232 -4.44 -2.94 -4.85
CA LEU A 232 -4.48 -1.65 -5.51
C LEU A 232 -3.95 -1.79 -6.94
N TYR A 233 -4.61 -1.10 -7.85
CA TYR A 233 -4.11 -0.84 -9.19
C TYR A 233 -3.80 0.65 -9.31
N ALA A 234 -2.54 0.99 -9.58
CA ALA A 234 -2.07 2.35 -9.74
C ALA A 234 -1.63 2.59 -11.19
N ASP A 235 -2.09 3.69 -11.76
CA ASP A 235 -1.66 4.18 -13.07
C ASP A 235 -1.02 5.56 -12.91
N LEU A 236 0.29 5.62 -12.98
CA LEU A 236 1.08 6.84 -12.88
C LEU A 236 1.25 7.54 -14.23
N GLY A 237 0.40 7.20 -15.20
CA GLY A 237 0.39 7.78 -16.53
C GLY A 237 1.47 7.27 -17.45
N SER A 238 1.64 7.97 -18.55
CA SER A 238 2.66 7.65 -19.56
C SER A 238 3.58 8.83 -19.83
N ARG A 239 4.82 8.52 -20.14
CA ARG A 239 5.80 9.51 -20.61
C ARG A 239 6.27 9.17 -22.01
N LYS A 240 6.23 10.17 -22.87
CA LYS A 240 6.92 10.14 -24.15
C LYS A 240 8.28 10.78 -23.97
N PHE A 241 9.28 10.19 -24.59
CA PHE A 241 10.60 10.79 -24.67
C PHE A 241 11.05 10.83 -26.13
N ASN A 242 11.82 11.84 -26.44
CA ASN A 242 12.53 11.94 -27.69
C ASN A 242 13.97 12.34 -27.36
N SER A 243 14.92 11.60 -27.86
CA SER A 243 16.35 11.86 -27.66
C SER A 243 16.99 12.12 -28.99
N LEU A 244 17.62 13.29 -29.11
CA LEU A 244 18.61 13.58 -30.14
C LEU A 244 19.97 13.08 -29.65
N GLY A 245 20.76 12.51 -30.53
CA GLY A 245 22.10 12.04 -30.20
C GLY A 245 23.06 13.15 -29.78
N ASN A 246 24.24 12.77 -29.31
CA ASN A 246 25.34 13.68 -29.07
C ASN A 246 25.93 14.20 -30.41
N ALA A 247 26.95 15.07 -30.33
CA ALA A 247 27.58 15.64 -31.52
C ALA A 247 28.12 14.56 -32.47
N ALA A 248 28.67 13.45 -31.93
CA ALA A 248 29.13 12.33 -32.76
C ALA A 248 27.97 11.64 -33.48
N SER A 249 26.81 11.46 -32.80
CA SER A 249 25.59 10.93 -33.44
C SER A 249 25.09 11.86 -34.55
N ALA A 250 25.15 13.17 -34.37
CA ALA A 250 24.69 14.13 -35.36
C ALA A 250 25.55 14.10 -36.64
N ILE A 251 26.82 13.73 -36.52
CA ILE A 251 27.76 13.57 -37.65
C ILE A 251 27.59 12.20 -38.32
N ALA A 252 27.58 11.12 -37.49
CA ALA A 252 27.52 9.76 -38.02
C ALA A 252 26.11 9.38 -38.52
N PHE A 253 25.07 9.89 -37.88
CA PHE A 253 23.65 9.57 -38.13
C PHE A 253 22.80 10.85 -38.11
N PRO A 254 22.94 11.73 -39.13
CA PRO A 254 22.24 13.02 -39.13
C PRO A 254 20.71 12.84 -39.11
N GLY A 255 20.07 13.42 -38.10
CA GLY A 255 18.61 13.40 -37.95
C GLY A 255 18.03 12.16 -37.29
N VAL A 256 18.83 11.16 -36.94
CA VAL A 256 18.37 9.99 -36.20
C VAL A 256 17.96 10.36 -34.79
N SER A 257 16.79 9.94 -34.39
CA SER A 257 16.24 10.16 -33.04
C SER A 257 15.61 8.91 -32.48
N VAL A 258 15.62 8.78 -31.16
CA VAL A 258 14.91 7.71 -30.43
C VAL A 258 13.67 8.33 -29.80
N ALA A 259 12.51 7.88 -30.21
CA ALA A 259 11.25 8.24 -29.58
C ALA A 259 10.65 7.03 -28.87
N GLY A 260 10.08 7.24 -27.71
CA GLY A 260 9.44 6.15 -26.98
C GLY A 260 8.32 6.60 -26.08
N LYS A 261 7.51 5.62 -25.66
CA LYS A 261 6.45 5.79 -24.69
C LYS A 261 6.60 4.71 -23.62
N ILE A 262 6.60 5.15 -22.36
CA ILE A 262 6.64 4.27 -21.20
C ILE A 262 5.34 4.48 -20.42
N ASN A 263 4.57 3.43 -20.22
CA ASN A 263 3.41 3.41 -19.35
C ASN A 263 3.83 2.90 -17.96
N TYR A 264 3.35 3.57 -16.90
CA TYR A 264 3.73 3.28 -15.52
C TYR A 264 2.53 2.80 -14.73
N ASN A 265 2.13 1.56 -14.97
CA ASN A 265 1.04 0.91 -14.26
C ASN A 265 1.59 -0.15 -13.34
N ALA A 266 1.02 -0.30 -12.17
CA ALA A 266 1.41 -1.32 -11.21
C ALA A 266 0.20 -1.92 -10.50
N SER A 267 0.25 -3.23 -10.28
CA SER A 267 -0.63 -3.97 -9.38
C SER A 267 0.10 -4.17 -8.06
N ILE A 268 -0.58 -3.90 -6.96
CA ILE A 268 -0.02 -3.95 -5.62
C ILE A 268 -0.94 -4.82 -4.77
N PHE A 269 -0.37 -5.79 -4.08
CA PHE A 269 -1.04 -6.54 -3.03
C PHE A 269 -0.26 -6.36 -1.73
N ARG A 270 -0.93 -5.87 -0.68
CA ARG A 270 -0.28 -5.60 0.60
C ARG A 270 -1.17 -5.95 1.78
N ALA A 271 -0.53 -6.28 2.88
CA ALA A 271 -1.15 -6.42 4.20
C ALA A 271 -0.71 -5.24 5.08
N GLY A 272 -1.54 -4.87 6.03
CA GLY A 272 -1.25 -3.78 6.94
C GLY A 272 -1.80 -4.03 8.33
N VAL A 273 -1.23 -3.32 9.29
CA VAL A 273 -1.69 -3.27 10.68
C VAL A 273 -1.89 -1.81 11.04
N ASN A 274 -3.06 -1.48 11.60
CA ASN A 274 -3.40 -0.13 12.04
C ASN A 274 -3.61 -0.10 13.55
N TYR A 275 -3.23 1.00 14.16
CA TYR A 275 -3.63 1.39 15.50
C TYR A 275 -4.65 2.53 15.40
N LYS A 276 -5.84 2.27 15.91
CA LYS A 276 -6.97 3.21 15.96
C LYS A 276 -7.05 3.85 17.34
N PHE A 277 -7.22 5.14 17.36
CA PHE A 277 -7.37 5.98 18.56
C PHE A 277 -8.82 6.06 19.03
#